data_e682a3558f7efc8478b6db0e813bece9
#
_entry.id   e682a3558f7efc8478b6db0e813bece9
#
_cell.length_a   1.000
_cell.length_b   1.000
_cell.length_c   1.000
_cell.angle_alpha   90.00
_cell.angle_beta   90.00
_cell.angle_gamma   90.00
#
_symmetry.space_group_name_H-M   'P 1'
#
loop_
_entity.id
_entity.type
_entity.pdbx_description
1 polymer ?
#
loop_
_entity_poly.entity_id
_entity_poly.type
_entity_poly.pdbx_seq_one_letter_code
_entity_poly.pdbx_strand_id
1 'polypeptide(L)'
;NGDNFTDSGNLCDVVHSAIADNKYLLRQSNMSIQIDDIETKVYTDEKWVRFILNQIIGNAIKYHAEQPILHFGATKTNDKIVLSISDNGIGIPKSDLPRIFEKGFTGQNGRTGKNSTGIGLYLCKRLCDKLGIGLTAYSENRGTTISLIFQMNDFIIGVQG
;
A
#
# COMPACT_ATOMS: atom_id res chain seq x y z
N ASN A 1 -10.10 21.26 7.77
CA ASN A 1 -8.93 21.69 8.48
C ASN A 1 -7.89 20.59 8.37
N GLY A 2 -6.67 20.99 8.36
CA GLY A 2 -5.60 20.07 8.07
C GLY A 2 -4.95 19.43 9.27
N ASP A 3 -5.67 19.27 10.32
CA ASP A 3 -5.07 18.86 11.58
C ASP A 3 -4.73 17.40 11.65
N ASN A 4 -5.20 16.61 10.68
CA ASN A 4 -5.05 15.17 10.72
C ASN A 4 -3.60 14.73 10.63
N PHE A 5 -2.74 15.59 10.10
CA PHE A 5 -1.35 15.23 9.89
C PHE A 5 -0.57 15.11 11.19
N THR A 6 -1.12 15.61 12.28
CA THR A 6 -0.43 15.56 13.56
C THR A 6 -0.82 14.36 14.39
N ASP A 7 -1.80 13.60 13.95
CA ASP A 7 -2.24 12.45 14.71
C ASP A 7 -1.22 11.34 14.60
N SER A 8 -0.98 10.68 15.72
CA SER A 8 -0.19 9.47 15.71
C SER A 8 -1.15 8.29 15.73
N GLY A 9 -0.99 7.40 14.78
CA GLY A 9 -1.80 6.21 14.69
C GLY A 9 -0.93 4.98 14.78
N ASN A 10 -1.50 3.91 15.31
CA ASN A 10 -0.81 2.63 15.30
C ASN A 10 -0.96 2.04 13.90
N LEU A 11 0.18 1.77 13.27
CA LEU A 11 0.19 1.26 11.90
C LEU A 11 -0.56 -0.06 11.80
N CYS A 12 -0.48 -0.90 12.82
CA CYS A 12 -1.21 -2.16 12.86
C CYS A 12 -2.73 -1.93 12.78
N ASP A 13 -3.23 -0.92 13.49
CA ASP A 13 -4.67 -0.64 13.48
C ASP A 13 -5.15 -0.22 12.10
N VAL A 14 -4.36 0.59 11.41
CA VAL A 14 -4.73 1.03 10.06
C VAL A 14 -4.74 -0.15 9.10
N VAL A 15 -3.75 -1.03 9.20
CA VAL A 15 -3.67 -2.23 8.39
C VAL A 15 -4.91 -3.11 8.63
N HIS A 16 -5.25 -3.35 9.89
CA HIS A 16 -6.43 -4.17 10.20
C HIS A 16 -7.71 -3.53 9.71
N SER A 17 -7.82 -2.22 9.79
CA SER A 17 -9.00 -1.52 9.26
C SER A 17 -9.13 -1.70 7.76
N ALA A 18 -8.03 -1.58 7.04
CA ALA A 18 -8.05 -1.74 5.59
C ALA A 18 -8.40 -3.19 5.20
N ILE A 19 -7.87 -4.15 5.95
CA ILE A 19 -8.21 -5.56 5.69
C ILE A 19 -9.71 -5.77 5.93
N ALA A 20 -10.25 -5.22 7.01
CA ALA A 20 -11.67 -5.35 7.30
C ALA A 20 -12.54 -4.72 6.20
N ASP A 21 -12.10 -3.59 5.65
CA ASP A 21 -12.83 -2.94 4.55
C ASP A 21 -12.95 -3.85 3.33
N ASN A 22 -12.00 -4.75 3.14
CA ASN A 22 -11.95 -5.62 1.97
C ASN A 22 -12.32 -7.07 2.29
N LYS A 23 -12.90 -7.29 3.45
CA LYS A 23 -13.16 -8.63 3.97
C LYS A 23 -13.92 -9.52 3.00
N TYR A 24 -14.96 -8.99 2.40
CA TYR A 24 -15.81 -9.77 1.50
C TYR A 24 -15.02 -10.25 0.28
N LEU A 25 -14.29 -9.32 -0.36
CA LEU A 25 -13.52 -9.66 -1.56
C LEU A 25 -12.34 -10.58 -1.24
N LEU A 26 -11.73 -10.40 -0.09
CA LEU A 26 -10.65 -11.28 0.33
C LEU A 26 -11.15 -12.71 0.52
N ARG A 27 -12.32 -12.86 1.10
CA ARG A 27 -12.92 -14.19 1.27
C ARG A 27 -13.30 -14.82 -0.06
N GLN A 28 -13.88 -14.01 -0.96
CA GLN A 28 -14.27 -14.51 -2.29
C GLN A 28 -13.07 -15.04 -3.06
N SER A 29 -11.93 -14.40 -2.93
CA SER A 29 -10.72 -14.81 -3.66
C SER A 29 -9.95 -15.90 -2.92
N ASN A 30 -10.39 -16.30 -1.73
CA ASN A 30 -9.68 -17.25 -0.87
C ASN A 30 -8.26 -16.80 -0.56
N MET A 31 -8.07 -15.49 -0.42
CA MET A 31 -6.74 -14.93 -0.16
C MET A 31 -6.36 -15.14 1.31
N SER A 32 -5.21 -15.75 1.52
CA SER A 32 -4.64 -15.90 2.86
C SER A 32 -3.95 -14.62 3.25
N ILE A 33 -4.21 -14.16 4.47
CA ILE A 33 -3.61 -12.93 4.99
C ILE A 33 -2.56 -13.30 6.02
N GLN A 34 -1.36 -12.76 5.87
CA GLN A 34 -0.27 -12.92 6.82
C GLN A 34 0.15 -11.53 7.29
N ILE A 35 0.16 -11.31 8.59
CA ILE A 35 0.51 -10.02 9.16
C ILE A 35 1.63 -10.23 10.17
N ASP A 36 2.77 -9.60 9.92
CA ASP A 36 3.85 -9.59 10.90
C ASP A 36 3.51 -8.65 12.05
N ASP A 37 4.34 -8.67 13.07
CA ASP A 37 4.20 -7.74 14.18
C ASP A 37 4.52 -6.33 13.67
N ILE A 38 3.51 -5.46 13.63
CA ILE A 38 3.64 -4.11 13.06
C ILE A 38 3.26 -3.06 14.09
N GLU A 39 3.43 -3.33 15.36
CA GLU A 39 3.00 -2.41 16.40
C GLU A 39 3.96 -1.23 16.48
N THR A 40 3.70 -0.25 15.64
CA THR A 40 4.53 0.94 15.53
C THR A 40 3.61 2.12 15.25
N LYS A 41 3.88 3.23 15.92
CA LYS A 41 3.13 4.45 15.69
C LYS A 41 3.78 5.29 14.62
N VAL A 42 2.96 5.86 13.75
CA VAL A 42 3.41 6.80 12.73
C VAL A 42 2.56 8.06 12.84
N TYR A 43 3.13 9.17 12.43
CA TYR A 43 2.41 10.45 12.42
C TYR A 43 1.94 10.71 11.01
N THR A 44 0.67 10.42 10.77
CA THR A 44 0.09 10.54 9.45
C THR A 44 -1.42 10.62 9.57
N ASP A 45 -2.07 10.87 8.46
CA ASP A 45 -3.52 10.90 8.38
C ASP A 45 -4.03 9.49 8.14
N GLU A 46 -4.55 8.86 9.20
CA GLU A 46 -5.00 7.48 9.12
C GLU A 46 -6.05 7.26 8.05
N LYS A 47 -6.93 8.23 7.87
CA LYS A 47 -7.98 8.12 6.87
C LYS A 47 -7.41 7.94 5.47
N TRP A 48 -6.42 8.75 5.12
CA TRP A 48 -5.83 8.65 3.78
C TRP A 48 -4.93 7.46 3.63
N VAL A 49 -4.21 7.07 4.68
CA VAL A 49 -3.41 5.86 4.62
C VAL A 49 -4.31 4.64 4.44
N ARG A 50 -5.45 4.61 5.14
CA ARG A 50 -6.42 3.54 4.96
C ARG A 50 -6.92 3.49 3.52
N PHE A 51 -7.19 4.65 2.91
CA PHE A 51 -7.59 4.71 1.52
C PHE A 51 -6.51 4.11 0.61
N ILE A 52 -5.25 4.50 0.84
CA ILE A 52 -4.13 3.99 0.04
C ILE A 52 -4.03 2.47 0.17
N LEU A 53 -4.13 1.96 1.39
CA LEU A 53 -4.07 0.51 1.60
C LEU A 53 -5.23 -0.19 0.92
N ASN A 54 -6.41 0.40 0.93
CA ASN A 54 -7.55 -0.20 0.24
C ASN A 54 -7.30 -0.33 -1.26
N GLN A 55 -6.65 0.66 -1.87
CA GLN A 55 -6.30 0.57 -3.29
C GLN A 55 -5.28 -0.53 -3.55
N ILE A 56 -4.30 -0.65 -2.69
CA ILE A 56 -3.26 -1.67 -2.83
C ILE A 56 -3.86 -3.07 -2.66
N ILE A 57 -4.68 -3.25 -1.64
CA ILE A 57 -5.35 -4.53 -1.40
C ILE A 57 -6.25 -4.88 -2.57
N GLY A 58 -6.99 -3.90 -3.08
CA GLY A 58 -7.86 -4.11 -4.23
C GLY A 58 -7.10 -4.60 -5.45
N ASN A 59 -5.92 -4.03 -5.71
CA ASN A 59 -5.10 -4.50 -6.81
C ASN A 59 -4.59 -5.92 -6.58
N ALA A 60 -4.18 -6.24 -5.35
CA ALA A 60 -3.74 -7.60 -5.05
C ALA A 60 -4.84 -8.61 -5.30
N ILE A 61 -6.07 -8.26 -4.96
CA ILE A 61 -7.23 -9.13 -5.22
C ILE A 61 -7.47 -9.26 -6.72
N LYS A 62 -7.44 -8.14 -7.43
CA LYS A 62 -7.76 -8.13 -8.85
C LYS A 62 -6.81 -8.99 -9.67
N TYR A 63 -5.54 -9.02 -9.31
CA TYR A 63 -4.50 -9.70 -10.08
C TYR A 63 -3.94 -10.93 -9.38
N HIS A 64 -4.76 -11.56 -8.54
CA HIS A 64 -4.29 -12.70 -7.76
C HIS A 64 -4.05 -13.94 -8.65
N ALA A 65 -3.11 -14.76 -8.21
CA ALA A 65 -2.86 -16.06 -8.80
C ALA A 65 -3.63 -17.12 -8.01
N GLU A 66 -3.40 -18.38 -8.35
CA GLU A 66 -3.98 -19.48 -7.58
C GLU A 66 -3.34 -19.50 -6.19
N GLN A 67 -4.13 -19.90 -5.19
CA GLN A 67 -3.69 -19.96 -3.80
C GLN A 67 -3.07 -18.63 -3.36
N PRO A 68 -3.88 -17.56 -3.43
CA PRO A 68 -3.32 -16.22 -3.23
C PRO A 68 -2.96 -15.95 -1.77
N ILE A 69 -1.86 -15.22 -1.60
CA ILE A 69 -1.35 -14.81 -0.28
C ILE A 69 -1.08 -13.33 -0.32
N LEU A 70 -1.49 -12.63 0.73
CA LEU A 70 -1.19 -11.22 0.91
C LEU A 70 -0.49 -11.06 2.25
N HIS A 71 0.70 -10.50 2.23
CA HIS A 71 1.56 -10.42 3.40
C HIS A 71 1.87 -8.97 3.73
N PHE A 72 1.66 -8.60 5.00
CA PHE A 72 1.97 -7.27 5.51
C PHE A 72 3.14 -7.38 6.46
N GLY A 73 4.18 -6.61 6.23
CA GLY A 73 5.33 -6.57 7.09
C GLY A 73 5.81 -5.15 7.30
N ALA A 74 6.61 -4.94 8.32
CA ALA A 74 7.17 -3.63 8.58
C ALA A 74 8.61 -3.75 9.02
N THR A 75 9.43 -2.83 8.53
CA THR A 75 10.83 -2.72 8.92
C THR A 75 11.06 -1.33 9.49
N LYS A 76 11.66 -1.26 10.65
CA LYS A 76 11.91 0.01 11.33
C LYS A 76 13.40 0.27 11.39
N THR A 77 13.80 1.47 10.99
CA THR A 77 15.17 1.95 11.18
C THR A 77 15.12 3.16 12.11
N ASN A 78 16.26 3.85 12.28
CA ASN A 78 16.31 5.00 13.18
C ASN A 78 15.42 6.14 12.73
N ASP A 79 15.24 6.29 11.41
CA ASP A 79 14.58 7.46 10.87
C ASP A 79 13.37 7.16 10.01
N LYS A 80 13.03 5.89 9.81
CA LYS A 80 11.89 5.57 8.97
C LYS A 80 11.29 4.21 9.30
N ILE A 81 10.05 4.05 8.88
CA ILE A 81 9.35 2.78 8.91
C ILE A 81 8.91 2.46 7.49
N VAL A 82 9.18 1.25 7.05
CA VAL A 82 8.74 0.77 5.73
C VAL A 82 7.67 -0.28 5.94
N LEU A 83 6.45 0.02 5.50
CA LEU A 83 5.35 -0.95 5.49
C LEU A 83 5.32 -1.59 4.12
N SER A 84 5.47 -2.91 4.08
CA SER A 84 5.49 -3.66 2.82
C SER A 84 4.23 -4.49 2.70
N ILE A 85 3.58 -4.42 1.55
CA ILE A 85 2.41 -5.21 1.22
C ILE A 85 2.78 -6.04 0.01
N SER A 86 2.92 -7.34 0.23
CA SER A 86 3.42 -8.27 -0.78
C SER A 86 2.36 -9.29 -1.14
N ASP A 87 2.14 -9.50 -2.43
CA ASP A 87 1.25 -10.54 -2.90
C ASP A 87 2.05 -11.53 -3.77
N ASN A 88 1.49 -12.72 -3.94
CA ASN A 88 2.07 -13.74 -4.81
C ASN A 88 1.32 -13.83 -6.14
N GLY A 89 0.75 -12.72 -6.60
CA GLY A 89 -0.05 -12.69 -7.81
C GLY A 89 0.75 -12.80 -9.08
N ILE A 90 0.13 -12.33 -10.16
CA ILE A 90 0.72 -12.50 -11.49
C ILE A 90 1.92 -11.60 -11.74
N GLY A 91 2.13 -10.61 -10.88
CA GLY A 91 3.24 -9.71 -11.02
C GLY A 91 3.01 -8.61 -12.03
N ILE A 92 4.02 -7.76 -12.21
CA ILE A 92 3.97 -6.63 -13.12
C ILE A 92 5.15 -6.79 -14.09
N PRO A 93 4.89 -6.73 -15.41
CA PRO A 93 5.98 -6.80 -16.37
C PRO A 93 7.00 -5.71 -16.09
N LYS A 94 8.27 -6.05 -16.28
CA LYS A 94 9.36 -5.13 -16.00
C LYS A 94 9.22 -3.82 -16.77
N SER A 95 8.70 -3.90 -17.99
CA SER A 95 8.51 -2.72 -18.82
C SER A 95 7.40 -1.82 -18.29
N ASP A 96 6.43 -2.37 -17.57
CA ASP A 96 5.31 -1.60 -17.01
C ASP A 96 5.64 -0.99 -15.66
N LEU A 97 6.55 -1.58 -14.92
CA LEU A 97 6.80 -1.23 -13.53
C LEU A 97 7.07 0.27 -13.32
N PRO A 98 7.88 0.93 -14.15
CA PRO A 98 8.12 2.37 -13.95
C PRO A 98 6.89 3.24 -14.20
N ARG A 99 5.83 2.69 -14.78
CA ARG A 99 4.67 3.47 -15.23
C ARG A 99 3.41 3.23 -14.40
N ILE A 100 3.47 2.36 -13.40
CA ILE A 100 2.24 1.92 -12.73
C ILE A 100 1.55 3.04 -11.95
N PHE A 101 2.27 4.12 -11.63
CA PHE A 101 1.67 5.24 -10.91
C PHE A 101 1.26 6.37 -11.84
N GLU A 102 1.40 6.20 -13.15
CA GLU A 102 0.96 7.21 -14.11
C GLU A 102 -0.56 7.22 -14.21
N LYS A 103 -1.11 8.41 -14.42
CA LYS A 103 -2.56 8.56 -14.54
C LYS A 103 -3.07 7.82 -15.77
N GLY A 104 -4.04 6.95 -15.55
CA GLY A 104 -4.69 6.22 -16.63
C GLY A 104 -3.90 5.04 -17.18
N PHE A 105 -2.72 4.75 -16.62
CA PHE A 105 -1.96 3.61 -17.10
C PHE A 105 -2.55 2.31 -16.56
N THR A 106 -2.91 1.40 -17.46
CA THR A 106 -3.46 0.10 -17.05
C THR A 106 -2.52 -1.05 -17.33
N GLY A 107 -1.51 -0.83 -18.14
CA GLY A 107 -0.51 -1.83 -18.42
C GLY A 107 -1.03 -3.02 -19.19
N GLN A 108 -0.17 -4.00 -19.36
CA GLN A 108 -0.51 -5.20 -20.11
C GLN A 108 -1.58 -6.03 -19.40
N ASN A 109 -1.46 -6.17 -18.09
CA ASN A 109 -2.40 -6.97 -17.33
C ASN A 109 -3.79 -6.33 -17.27
N GLY A 110 -3.86 -5.01 -17.28
CA GLY A 110 -5.12 -4.31 -17.27
C GLY A 110 -5.90 -4.47 -18.55
N ARG A 111 -5.24 -4.86 -19.63
CA ARG A 111 -5.90 -5.02 -20.94
C ARG A 111 -6.51 -6.40 -21.14
N THR A 112 -6.38 -7.28 -20.19
CA THR A 112 -6.82 -8.67 -20.32
C THR A 112 -8.21 -8.90 -19.77
N GLY A 113 -9.07 -7.89 -19.86
CA GLY A 113 -10.47 -8.04 -19.49
C GLY A 113 -10.85 -7.63 -18.09
N LYS A 114 -9.89 -7.20 -17.28
CA LYS A 114 -10.18 -6.68 -15.96
C LYS A 114 -10.54 -5.22 -16.06
N ASN A 115 -11.56 -4.79 -15.32
CA ASN A 115 -11.91 -3.38 -15.25
C ASN A 115 -10.83 -2.64 -14.51
N SER A 116 -10.19 -1.71 -15.18
CA SER A 116 -9.14 -0.92 -14.56
C SER A 116 -9.13 0.45 -15.19
N THR A 117 -9.17 1.48 -14.36
CA THR A 117 -9.16 2.87 -14.84
C THR A 117 -7.75 3.47 -14.83
N GLY A 118 -6.83 2.82 -14.12
CA GLY A 118 -5.49 3.38 -13.96
C GLY A 118 -5.46 4.58 -13.04
N ILE A 119 -6.51 4.79 -12.25
CA ILE A 119 -6.61 5.95 -11.37
C ILE A 119 -6.21 5.62 -9.94
N GLY A 120 -6.46 4.39 -9.48
CA GLY A 120 -6.24 4.03 -8.08
C GLY A 120 -4.81 4.24 -7.63
N LEU A 121 -3.84 3.65 -8.31
CA LEU A 121 -2.43 3.81 -7.92
C LEU A 121 -1.93 5.23 -8.19
N TYR A 122 -2.44 5.88 -9.22
CA TYR A 122 -2.12 7.28 -9.46
C TYR A 122 -2.54 8.15 -8.27
N LEU A 123 -3.74 7.94 -7.76
CA LEU A 123 -4.21 8.68 -6.58
C LEU A 123 -3.37 8.36 -5.35
N CYS A 124 -2.98 7.11 -5.20
CA CYS A 124 -2.11 6.72 -4.09
C CYS A 124 -0.80 7.52 -4.14
N LYS A 125 -0.21 7.62 -5.32
CA LYS A 125 1.03 8.36 -5.47
C LYS A 125 0.84 9.84 -5.12
N ARG A 126 -0.26 10.43 -5.61
CA ARG A 126 -0.57 11.83 -5.31
C ARG A 126 -0.74 12.06 -3.82
N LEU A 127 -1.46 11.16 -3.16
CA LEU A 127 -1.68 11.27 -1.72
C LEU A 127 -0.39 11.07 -0.94
N CYS A 128 0.41 10.09 -1.31
CA CYS A 128 1.69 9.86 -0.65
C CYS A 128 2.59 11.07 -0.78
N ASP A 129 2.65 11.67 -1.96
CA ASP A 129 3.45 12.88 -2.14
C ASP A 129 2.98 14.00 -1.22
N LYS A 130 1.68 14.17 -1.07
CA LYS A 130 1.13 15.20 -0.19
C LYS A 130 1.41 14.92 1.27
N LEU A 131 1.38 13.65 1.65
CA LEU A 131 1.55 13.26 3.05
C LEU A 131 3.00 13.07 3.45
N GLY A 132 3.93 13.19 2.50
CA GLY A 132 5.33 12.95 2.77
C GLY A 132 5.67 11.50 2.95
N ILE A 133 4.90 10.61 2.33
CA ILE A 133 5.10 9.17 2.41
C ILE A 133 5.74 8.70 1.11
N GLY A 134 6.85 7.95 1.20
CA GLY A 134 7.42 7.33 0.03
C GLY A 134 6.57 6.18 -0.44
N LEU A 135 6.50 5.99 -1.75
CA LEU A 135 5.70 4.91 -2.34
C LEU A 135 6.54 4.25 -3.43
N THR A 136 6.80 2.96 -3.26
CA THR A 136 7.60 2.21 -4.24
C THR A 136 6.91 0.90 -4.57
N ALA A 137 7.29 0.33 -5.70
CA ALA A 137 6.77 -0.96 -6.14
C ALA A 137 7.92 -1.80 -6.65
N TYR A 138 7.83 -3.09 -6.38
CA TYR A 138 8.81 -4.06 -6.83
C TYR A 138 8.07 -5.31 -7.30
N SER A 139 8.51 -5.85 -8.41
CA SER A 139 7.95 -7.09 -8.93
C SER A 139 9.04 -7.78 -9.74
N GLU A 140 9.24 -9.05 -9.45
CA GLU A 140 10.23 -9.84 -10.18
C GLU A 140 9.65 -11.21 -10.40
N ASN A 141 9.51 -11.59 -11.67
CA ASN A 141 8.87 -12.84 -12.06
C ASN A 141 7.40 -12.83 -11.71
N ARG A 142 7.07 -13.18 -10.46
CA ARG A 142 5.69 -13.24 -9.99
C ARG A 142 5.61 -12.47 -8.68
N GLY A 143 4.40 -12.04 -8.36
CA GLY A 143 4.18 -11.31 -7.14
C GLY A 143 4.58 -9.85 -7.25
N THR A 144 4.06 -9.06 -6.35
CA THR A 144 4.32 -7.63 -6.30
C THR A 144 4.43 -7.19 -4.86
N THR A 145 5.39 -6.31 -4.58
CA THR A 145 5.52 -5.68 -3.27
C THR A 145 5.39 -4.18 -3.45
N ILE A 146 4.41 -3.61 -2.75
CA ILE A 146 4.23 -2.16 -2.66
C ILE A 146 4.71 -1.75 -1.28
N SER A 147 5.52 -0.72 -1.19
CA SER A 147 6.06 -0.26 0.09
C SER A 147 5.69 1.19 0.33
N LEU A 148 5.27 1.46 1.56
CA LEU A 148 5.01 2.81 2.07
C LEU A 148 6.12 3.15 3.05
N ILE A 149 6.78 4.28 2.84
CA ILE A 149 7.92 4.68 3.63
C ILE A 149 7.54 5.92 4.44
N PHE A 150 7.46 5.75 5.76
CA PHE A 150 7.10 6.81 6.69
C PHE A 150 8.35 7.36 7.33
N GLN A 151 8.53 8.68 7.25
CA GLN A 151 9.68 9.34 7.86
C GLN A 151 9.38 9.59 9.34
N MET A 152 10.30 9.19 10.19
CA MET A 152 10.14 9.36 11.63
C MET A 152 10.81 10.64 12.14
N ASN A 153 11.90 11.02 11.51
CA ASN A 153 12.71 12.14 12.00
C ASN A 153 12.06 13.49 11.81
N ASP A 154 11.25 13.64 10.76
CA ASP A 154 10.60 14.91 10.50
C ASP A 154 9.74 15.32 11.68
N PHE A 155 9.06 14.35 12.26
CA PHE A 155 8.25 14.63 13.43
C PHE A 155 9.10 15.08 14.61
N ILE A 156 10.21 14.40 14.85
CA ILE A 156 11.07 14.74 15.98
C ILE A 156 11.60 16.16 15.85
N ILE A 157 12.00 16.53 14.64
CA ILE A 157 12.47 17.88 14.37
C ILE A 157 11.35 18.88 14.63
N GLY A 158 10.15 18.58 14.18
CA GLY A 158 9.01 19.45 14.40
C GLY A 158 8.71 19.65 15.88
N VAL A 159 8.86 18.61 16.67
CA VAL A 159 8.63 18.72 18.10
C VAL A 159 9.62 19.64 18.76
N GLN A 160 10.85 19.61 18.30
CA GLN A 160 11.90 20.43 18.90
C GLN A 160 11.81 21.88 18.43
N GLY A 161 11.21 22.09 17.32
CA GLY A 161 11.00 23.42 16.80
C GLY A 161 9.80 24.07 17.46
#